data_1e381875d200e599691dcff8dd04867d
#
_entry.id   1e381875d200e599691dcff8dd04867d
#
_cell.length_a   1.000
_cell.length_b   1.000
_cell.length_c   1.000
_cell.angle_alpha   90.00
_cell.angle_beta   90.00
_cell.angle_gamma   90.00
#
_symmetry.space_group_name_H-M   'P 1'
#
loop_
_entity.id
_entity.type
_entity.pdbx_description
1 polymer ?
#
loop_
_entity_poly.entity_id
_entity_poly.type
_entity_poly.pdbx_seq_one_letter_code
_entity_poly.pdbx_strand_id
1 'polypeptide(L)'
;MRRTTLLPGLLLCAPLAFASCGGGETNANGIAAVTPTPAATAQGTPTRATQQETGTAQPTPASAQPVTATVGEVRLDAGGMGEASVRLDIAQGYHTHANPATDRFYIATELRAEAQEGITPGKPVYPPGASRKLGFAEKPLSLYEGSVRIKLPLRAEKNALKGRHTLRAKLRVQPCNDEACLPPRDIDASIPVIIN
;
A
#
# COMPACT_ATOMS: atom_id res chain seq x y z
N MET A 1 18.88 50.16 14.72
CA MET A 1 20.36 50.01 14.70
C MET A 1 20.74 48.82 15.56
N ARG A 2 21.07 47.70 14.96
CA ARG A 2 21.98 46.65 15.47
C ARG A 2 22.23 45.67 14.34
N ARG A 3 23.41 45.71 13.82
CA ARG A 3 23.99 44.81 12.80
C ARG A 3 24.41 43.54 13.50
N THR A 4 24.16 42.38 12.95
CA THR A 4 24.80 41.14 13.37
C THR A 4 25.27 40.35 12.15
N THR A 5 26.49 40.11 12.17
CA THR A 5 27.55 39.60 11.33
C THR A 5 27.32 38.21 10.74
N LEU A 6 27.68 38.06 9.46
CA LEU A 6 27.90 36.77 8.76
C LEU A 6 29.17 36.08 9.27
N LEU A 7 29.11 34.77 9.41
CA LEU A 7 30.28 33.88 9.43
C LEU A 7 30.12 32.83 8.34
N PRO A 8 31.11 32.65 7.45
CA PRO A 8 31.14 31.52 6.52
C PRO A 8 31.86 30.34 7.14
N GLY A 9 31.14 29.22 7.33
CA GLY A 9 31.72 27.92 7.71
C GLY A 9 32.15 27.15 6.48
N LEU A 10 33.45 27.01 6.36
CA LEU A 10 34.18 26.19 5.39
C LEU A 10 34.02 24.70 5.78
N LEU A 11 33.45 23.85 4.92
CA LEU A 11 33.41 22.41 5.14
C LEU A 11 34.26 21.68 4.11
N LEU A 12 35.29 21.02 4.62
CA LEU A 12 36.21 20.14 3.92
C LEU A 12 35.51 18.92 3.31
N CYS A 13 35.76 18.68 2.03
CA CYS A 13 35.54 17.40 1.36
C CYS A 13 36.70 16.44 1.66
N ALA A 14 36.37 15.22 2.09
CA ALA A 14 37.26 14.08 2.06
C ALA A 14 36.67 12.96 1.22
N PRO A 15 37.34 12.42 0.20
CA PRO A 15 36.92 11.24 -0.53
C PRO A 15 37.50 9.99 0.12
N LEU A 16 36.68 9.02 0.45
CA LEU A 16 37.09 7.66 0.79
C LEU A 16 36.89 6.77 -0.45
N ALA A 17 38.02 6.42 -1.03
CA ALA A 17 38.17 5.35 -2.00
C ALA A 17 38.20 4.01 -1.27
N PHE A 18 37.31 3.07 -1.66
CA PHE A 18 37.49 1.65 -1.36
C PHE A 18 37.81 0.88 -2.63
N ALA A 19 38.99 0.31 -2.61
CA ALA A 19 39.53 -0.55 -3.63
C ALA A 19 38.95 -1.95 -3.59
N SER A 20 38.82 -2.48 -4.79
CA SER A 20 38.54 -3.84 -5.23
C SER A 20 39.60 -4.83 -4.78
N CYS A 21 39.20 -6.06 -4.47
CA CYS A 21 39.91 -7.34 -4.71
C CYS A 21 38.78 -8.40 -4.69
N GLY A 22 38.56 -9.21 -5.69
CA GLY A 22 39.46 -10.06 -6.43
C GLY A 22 39.43 -11.46 -5.82
N GLY A 23 38.84 -12.44 -6.49
CA GLY A 23 38.90 -13.83 -6.05
C GLY A 23 37.90 -14.69 -6.82
N GLY A 24 38.31 -15.19 -7.99
CA GLY A 24 37.62 -16.25 -8.70
C GLY A 24 38.02 -17.61 -8.12
N GLU A 25 37.11 -18.55 -8.16
CA GLU A 25 37.41 -19.97 -8.18
C GLU A 25 36.41 -20.71 -9.07
N THR A 26 36.99 -21.14 -10.16
CA THR A 26 36.43 -22.17 -11.07
C THR A 26 36.55 -23.53 -10.41
N ASN A 27 35.48 -24.30 -10.37
CA ASN A 27 35.59 -25.76 -10.16
C ASN A 27 34.76 -26.49 -11.21
N ALA A 28 35.50 -27.00 -12.16
CA ALA A 28 35.04 -28.01 -13.13
C ALA A 28 35.37 -29.39 -12.53
N ASN A 29 34.38 -30.28 -12.56
CA ASN A 29 34.47 -31.75 -12.62
C ASN A 29 33.04 -32.27 -12.30
N GLY A 30 32.46 -33.23 -13.00
CA GLY A 30 32.94 -34.23 -13.92
C GLY A 30 31.71 -34.92 -14.52
N ILE A 31 31.90 -35.31 -15.72
CA ILE A 31 31.00 -36.05 -16.59
C ILE A 31 30.82 -37.48 -16.05
N ALA A 32 29.58 -37.97 -15.96
CA ALA A 32 29.30 -39.39 -16.00
C ALA A 32 28.07 -39.64 -16.89
N ALA A 33 28.35 -40.05 -18.08
CA ALA A 33 27.38 -40.60 -19.01
C ALA A 33 26.95 -42.03 -18.55
N VAL A 34 25.67 -42.27 -18.49
CA VAL A 34 25.11 -43.62 -18.43
C VAL A 34 24.11 -43.80 -19.56
N THR A 35 24.48 -44.71 -20.41
CA THR A 35 23.82 -45.21 -21.61
C THR A 35 22.48 -45.89 -21.30
N PRO A 36 21.45 -45.78 -22.16
CA PRO A 36 20.19 -46.51 -21.99
C PRO A 36 20.24 -47.91 -22.63
N THR A 37 19.73 -48.87 -21.96
CA THR A 37 19.39 -50.22 -22.52
C THR A 37 17.89 -50.32 -22.72
N PRO A 38 17.42 -50.77 -23.89
CA PRO A 38 15.99 -50.99 -24.15
C PRO A 38 15.58 -52.44 -23.96
N ALA A 39 14.45 -52.65 -23.36
CA ALA A 39 13.57 -53.83 -23.52
C ALA A 39 12.30 -53.61 -22.67
N ALA A 40 11.12 -53.94 -23.02
CA ALA A 40 10.41 -54.76 -23.93
C ALA A 40 8.90 -54.47 -23.81
N THR A 41 8.25 -54.60 -24.92
CA THR A 41 6.81 -54.67 -25.24
C THR A 41 5.94 -55.34 -24.18
N ALA A 42 4.82 -54.69 -23.84
CA ALA A 42 3.56 -55.38 -23.53
C ALA A 42 2.37 -54.48 -23.87
N GLN A 43 1.59 -54.93 -24.83
CA GLN A 43 0.30 -54.39 -25.25
C GLN A 43 -0.74 -54.64 -24.14
N GLY A 44 -1.51 -53.59 -23.85
CA GLY A 44 -2.69 -53.73 -23.00
C GLY A 44 -3.56 -52.49 -23.17
N THR A 45 -4.49 -52.56 -24.13
CA THR A 45 -5.56 -51.57 -24.28
C THR A 45 -6.64 -51.85 -23.22
N PRO A 46 -7.01 -50.87 -22.43
CA PRO A 46 -8.40 -50.75 -22.04
C PRO A 46 -8.94 -49.39 -22.49
N THR A 47 -9.95 -49.48 -23.29
CA THR A 47 -10.92 -48.42 -23.58
C THR A 47 -11.40 -47.81 -22.28
N ARG A 48 -10.94 -46.61 -22.00
CA ARG A 48 -11.47 -45.80 -20.88
C ARG A 48 -12.41 -44.75 -21.45
N ALA A 49 -13.68 -44.97 -21.14
CA ALA A 49 -14.74 -43.99 -21.34
C ALA A 49 -14.34 -42.63 -20.88
N THR A 50 -14.41 -41.66 -21.78
CA THR A 50 -14.29 -40.26 -21.51
C THR A 50 -15.46 -39.79 -20.65
N GLN A 51 -15.27 -39.76 -19.34
CA GLN A 51 -16.13 -38.96 -18.47
C GLN A 51 -15.56 -37.52 -18.54
N GLN A 52 -16.23 -36.76 -19.35
CA GLN A 52 -16.06 -35.31 -19.41
C GLN A 52 -16.73 -34.73 -18.14
N GLU A 53 -15.99 -34.70 -17.06
CA GLU A 53 -16.38 -33.89 -15.90
C GLU A 53 -16.33 -32.44 -16.34
N THR A 54 -17.49 -31.88 -16.67
CA THR A 54 -17.74 -30.44 -16.67
C THR A 54 -17.58 -29.95 -15.23
N GLY A 55 -16.34 -29.83 -14.80
CA GLY A 55 -16.00 -29.11 -13.60
C GLY A 55 -16.38 -27.65 -13.83
N THR A 56 -17.59 -27.28 -13.41
CA THR A 56 -17.94 -25.89 -13.19
C THR A 56 -16.90 -25.36 -12.22
N ALA A 57 -15.92 -24.62 -12.74
CA ALA A 57 -14.96 -23.87 -11.93
C ALA A 57 -15.80 -22.88 -11.12
N GLN A 58 -16.16 -23.26 -9.90
CA GLN A 58 -16.73 -22.37 -8.92
C GLN A 58 -15.69 -21.29 -8.74
N PRO A 59 -16.01 -19.99 -9.00
CA PRO A 59 -15.06 -18.93 -8.78
C PRO A 59 -14.66 -18.99 -7.32
N THR A 60 -13.42 -19.33 -7.06
CA THR A 60 -12.82 -19.17 -5.73
C THR A 60 -13.14 -17.74 -5.33
N PRO A 61 -13.83 -17.48 -4.20
CA PRO A 61 -14.06 -16.12 -3.76
C PRO A 61 -12.69 -15.47 -3.66
N ALA A 62 -12.42 -14.50 -4.55
CA ALA A 62 -11.24 -13.67 -4.44
C ALA A 62 -11.23 -13.20 -2.99
N SER A 63 -10.20 -13.54 -2.24
CA SER A 63 -10.09 -13.29 -0.80
C SER A 63 -10.50 -11.85 -0.56
N ALA A 64 -11.73 -11.64 -0.07
CA ALA A 64 -12.30 -10.32 0.09
C ALA A 64 -11.33 -9.53 0.97
N GLN A 65 -10.77 -8.46 0.41
CA GLN A 65 -9.81 -7.65 1.13
C GLN A 65 -10.51 -7.07 2.37
N PRO A 66 -9.98 -7.28 3.58
CA PRO A 66 -10.66 -6.86 4.80
C PRO A 66 -10.82 -5.35 4.92
N VAL A 67 -10.09 -4.57 4.13
CA VAL A 67 -10.23 -3.11 4.05
C VAL A 67 -10.20 -2.68 2.59
N THR A 68 -11.15 -1.85 2.21
CA THR A 68 -11.22 -1.19 0.89
C THR A 68 -11.32 0.31 1.05
N ALA A 69 -10.93 1.06 0.02
CA ALA A 69 -11.03 2.51 -0.01
C ALA A 69 -11.79 2.97 -1.25
N THR A 70 -12.68 3.95 -1.07
CA THR A 70 -13.40 4.60 -2.17
C THR A 70 -13.29 6.12 -2.03
N VAL A 71 -13.23 6.83 -3.16
CA VAL A 71 -13.11 8.28 -3.20
C VAL A 71 -14.09 8.85 -4.23
N GLY A 72 -14.83 9.86 -3.82
CA GLY A 72 -15.71 10.61 -4.72
C GLY A 72 -14.94 11.65 -5.55
N GLU A 73 -15.54 12.08 -6.68
CA GLU A 73 -15.01 13.17 -7.49
C GLU A 73 -15.04 14.50 -6.72
N VAL A 74 -14.01 15.28 -6.84
CA VAL A 74 -13.89 16.62 -6.24
C VAL A 74 -13.87 17.67 -7.34
N ARG A 75 -14.60 18.77 -7.15
CA ARG A 75 -14.61 19.90 -8.07
C ARG A 75 -13.98 21.12 -7.40
N LEU A 76 -13.05 21.76 -8.09
CA LEU A 76 -12.32 22.94 -7.63
C LEU A 76 -12.32 23.99 -8.73
N ASP A 77 -12.32 25.25 -8.35
CA ASP A 77 -11.96 26.33 -9.25
C ASP A 77 -10.45 26.51 -9.28
N ALA A 78 -9.90 27.01 -10.39
CA ALA A 78 -8.49 27.37 -10.46
C ALA A 78 -8.18 28.43 -9.38
N GLY A 79 -7.18 28.16 -8.54
CA GLY A 79 -6.84 28.94 -7.34
C GLY A 79 -7.73 28.67 -6.12
N GLY A 80 -8.72 27.79 -6.26
CA GLY A 80 -9.67 27.45 -5.20
C GLY A 80 -9.18 26.35 -4.24
N MET A 81 -9.98 26.09 -3.23
CA MET A 81 -9.79 25.05 -2.24
C MET A 81 -11.04 24.17 -2.15
N GLY A 82 -10.85 22.93 -1.76
CA GLY A 82 -11.92 21.96 -1.51
C GLY A 82 -11.43 20.81 -0.65
N GLU A 83 -12.24 19.76 -0.55
CA GLU A 83 -11.98 18.62 0.31
C GLU A 83 -12.33 17.32 -0.41
N ALA A 84 -11.38 16.40 -0.49
CA ALA A 84 -11.67 15.02 -0.87
C ALA A 84 -12.07 14.22 0.37
N SER A 85 -13.02 13.30 0.19
CA SER A 85 -13.43 12.37 1.23
C SER A 85 -13.03 10.94 0.82
N VAL A 86 -12.07 10.38 1.51
CA VAL A 86 -11.64 9.00 1.35
C VAL A 86 -12.41 8.14 2.34
N ARG A 87 -13.29 7.29 1.84
CA ARG A 87 -14.06 6.36 2.64
C ARG A 87 -13.32 5.02 2.72
N LEU A 88 -13.09 4.55 3.94
CA LEU A 88 -12.63 3.21 4.24
C LEU A 88 -13.83 2.36 4.62
N ASP A 89 -13.94 1.19 4.02
CA ASP A 89 -14.88 0.16 4.44
C ASP A 89 -14.06 -1.03 4.99
N ILE A 90 -14.25 -1.29 6.27
CA ILE A 90 -13.57 -2.34 7.04
C ILE A 90 -14.55 -3.48 7.24
N ALA A 91 -14.19 -4.68 6.81
CA ALA A 91 -15.02 -5.86 6.90
C ALA A 91 -15.36 -6.20 8.37
N GLN A 92 -16.52 -6.80 8.58
CA GLN A 92 -16.94 -7.24 9.91
C GLN A 92 -15.90 -8.18 10.53
N GLY A 93 -15.62 -8.02 11.82
CA GLY A 93 -14.60 -8.76 12.55
C GLY A 93 -13.17 -8.24 12.33
N TYR A 94 -12.99 -7.20 11.53
CA TYR A 94 -11.72 -6.52 11.36
C TYR A 94 -11.76 -5.09 11.88
N HIS A 95 -10.59 -4.60 12.23
CA HIS A 95 -10.34 -3.20 12.60
C HIS A 95 -8.97 -2.75 12.09
N THR A 96 -8.74 -1.45 12.10
CA THR A 96 -7.42 -0.85 11.87
C THR A 96 -7.13 0.15 12.98
N HIS A 97 -5.84 0.42 13.25
CA HIS A 97 -5.49 1.45 14.23
C HIS A 97 -5.86 2.84 13.70
N ALA A 98 -6.46 3.66 14.56
CA ALA A 98 -6.78 5.04 14.23
C ALA A 98 -5.53 5.90 14.01
N ASN A 99 -5.72 7.13 13.58
CA ASN A 99 -4.63 8.10 13.48
C ASN A 99 -4.97 9.32 14.33
N PRO A 100 -4.17 9.60 15.41
CA PRO A 100 -3.00 8.81 15.81
C PRO A 100 -3.36 7.44 16.38
N ALA A 101 -2.44 6.48 16.25
CA ALA A 101 -2.54 5.20 16.96
C ALA A 101 -2.35 5.40 18.47
N THR A 102 -2.85 4.46 19.28
CA THR A 102 -2.73 4.52 20.74
C THR A 102 -1.28 4.50 21.21
N ASP A 103 -0.43 3.77 20.51
CA ASP A 103 1.00 3.68 20.81
C ASP A 103 1.80 3.63 19.51
N ARG A 104 3.09 4.02 19.60
CA ARG A 104 4.04 4.05 18.46
C ARG A 104 4.35 2.69 17.85
N PHE A 105 4.05 1.60 18.56
CA PHE A 105 4.26 0.24 18.07
C PHE A 105 3.17 -0.21 17.11
N TYR A 106 2.03 0.48 17.10
CA TYR A 106 0.92 0.18 16.21
C TYR A 106 1.03 0.98 14.92
N ILE A 107 0.70 0.34 13.82
CA ILE A 107 0.68 0.99 12.51
C ILE A 107 -0.64 1.75 12.35
N ALA A 108 -0.58 3.06 12.45
CA ALA A 108 -1.73 3.93 12.24
C ALA A 108 -2.25 3.83 10.80
N THR A 109 -3.55 4.01 10.63
CA THR A 109 -4.15 4.26 9.32
C THR A 109 -3.65 5.61 8.80
N GLU A 110 -2.97 5.64 7.64
CA GLU A 110 -2.33 6.84 7.14
C GLU A 110 -2.64 7.07 5.66
N LEU A 111 -3.23 8.23 5.34
CA LEU A 111 -3.44 8.69 3.97
C LEU A 111 -2.27 9.60 3.56
N ARG A 112 -1.63 9.27 2.45
CA ARG A 112 -0.57 10.05 1.81
C ARG A 112 -1.00 10.40 0.41
N ALA A 113 -0.83 11.66 0.03
CA ALA A 113 -1.06 12.13 -1.32
C ALA A 113 0.07 13.07 -1.71
N GLU A 114 0.42 13.05 -2.99
CA GLU A 114 1.48 13.89 -3.55
C GLU A 114 0.90 15.01 -4.39
N ALA A 115 1.53 16.18 -4.37
CA ALA A 115 1.15 17.28 -5.25
C ALA A 115 1.35 16.88 -6.71
N GLN A 116 0.37 17.13 -7.55
CA GLN A 116 0.38 16.76 -8.96
C GLN A 116 -0.47 17.74 -9.78
N GLU A 117 0.03 18.12 -10.95
CA GLU A 117 -0.72 18.91 -11.95
C GLU A 117 -1.34 20.22 -11.40
N GLY A 118 -0.63 20.92 -10.54
CA GLY A 118 -1.12 22.15 -9.92
C GLY A 118 -2.15 21.94 -8.79
N ILE A 119 -2.31 20.69 -8.32
CA ILE A 119 -3.16 20.35 -7.18
C ILE A 119 -2.25 19.94 -6.02
N THR A 120 -2.38 20.65 -4.90
CA THR A 120 -1.61 20.40 -3.68
C THR A 120 -2.52 19.86 -2.58
N PRO A 121 -2.27 18.64 -2.06
CA PRO A 121 -2.97 18.13 -0.90
C PRO A 121 -2.48 18.80 0.38
N GLY A 122 -3.41 19.08 1.28
CA GLY A 122 -3.12 19.49 2.65
C GLY A 122 -2.91 18.31 3.58
N LYS A 123 -2.85 18.59 4.87
CA LYS A 123 -2.75 17.55 5.90
C LYS A 123 -4.08 16.81 6.02
N PRO A 124 -4.09 15.46 5.94
CA PRO A 124 -5.31 14.68 6.16
C PRO A 124 -5.90 14.91 7.55
N VAL A 125 -7.23 14.92 7.62
CA VAL A 125 -7.98 15.04 8.87
C VAL A 125 -8.66 13.70 9.14
N TYR A 126 -8.29 13.10 10.25
CA TYR A 126 -8.76 11.79 10.67
C TYR A 126 -9.87 11.94 11.69
N PRO A 127 -10.94 11.11 11.62
CA PRO A 127 -11.94 11.08 12.67
C PRO A 127 -11.35 10.44 13.94
N PRO A 128 -11.97 10.67 15.11
CA PRO A 128 -11.57 9.96 16.32
C PRO A 128 -11.83 8.46 16.17
N GLY A 129 -10.91 7.64 16.66
CA GLY A 129 -11.11 6.19 16.75
C GLY A 129 -12.03 5.81 17.90
N ALA A 130 -12.69 4.67 17.77
CA ALA A 130 -13.42 4.07 18.87
C ALA A 130 -12.44 3.43 19.87
N SER A 131 -12.69 3.62 21.17
CA SER A 131 -11.90 2.99 22.22
C SER A 131 -12.36 1.54 22.43
N ARG A 132 -11.47 0.57 22.19
CA ARG A 132 -11.75 -0.86 22.32
C ARG A 132 -10.72 -1.57 23.18
N LYS A 133 -11.17 -2.38 24.12
CA LYS A 133 -10.32 -3.27 24.90
C LYS A 133 -10.24 -4.61 24.20
N LEU A 134 -9.06 -4.96 23.69
CA LEU A 134 -8.78 -6.25 23.07
C LEU A 134 -8.07 -7.17 24.08
N GLY A 135 -8.26 -8.49 23.96
CA GLY A 135 -7.74 -9.46 24.90
C GLY A 135 -6.21 -9.44 25.05
N PHE A 136 -5.52 -9.15 23.98
CA PHE A 136 -4.04 -9.09 23.94
C PHE A 136 -3.46 -7.72 24.33
N ALA A 137 -4.28 -6.68 24.47
CA ALA A 137 -3.81 -5.34 24.78
C ALA A 137 -4.01 -4.99 26.25
N GLU A 138 -3.00 -4.45 26.90
CA GLU A 138 -3.10 -4.01 28.32
C GLU A 138 -4.06 -2.84 28.50
N LYS A 139 -4.09 -1.93 27.53
CA LYS A 139 -4.90 -0.70 27.53
C LYS A 139 -5.90 -0.72 26.37
N PRO A 140 -7.02 0.02 26.49
CA PRO A 140 -7.91 0.22 25.34
C PRO A 140 -7.18 0.85 24.17
N LEU A 141 -7.46 0.37 22.97
CA LEU A 141 -6.88 0.84 21.72
C LEU A 141 -7.86 1.77 21.00
N SER A 142 -7.32 2.75 20.28
CA SER A 142 -8.07 3.63 19.39
C SER A 142 -8.14 3.00 18.01
N LEU A 143 -9.30 2.53 17.60
CA LEU A 143 -9.50 1.70 16.41
C LEU A 143 -10.55 2.28 15.48
N TYR A 144 -10.44 1.97 14.18
CA TYR A 144 -11.47 2.15 13.17
C TYR A 144 -12.11 0.81 12.86
N GLU A 145 -13.45 0.81 12.76
CA GLU A 145 -14.29 -0.32 12.41
C GLU A 145 -15.40 0.14 11.45
N GLY A 146 -15.92 -0.78 10.65
CA GLY A 146 -17.01 -0.49 9.72
C GLY A 146 -16.62 0.55 8.67
N SER A 147 -17.40 1.62 8.53
CA SER A 147 -17.15 2.65 7.53
C SER A 147 -16.61 3.94 8.17
N VAL A 148 -15.42 4.37 7.74
CA VAL A 148 -14.71 5.55 8.24
C VAL A 148 -14.41 6.51 7.10
N ARG A 149 -14.43 7.83 7.36
CA ARG A 149 -14.11 8.86 6.38
C ARG A 149 -12.93 9.69 6.83
N ILE A 150 -11.90 9.73 6.00
CA ILE A 150 -10.75 10.61 6.13
C ILE A 150 -10.93 11.76 5.17
N LYS A 151 -10.77 12.98 5.66
CA LYS A 151 -10.87 14.19 4.85
C LYS A 151 -9.49 14.64 4.42
N LEU A 152 -9.36 15.00 3.16
CA LEU A 152 -8.11 15.52 2.59
C LEU A 152 -8.38 16.89 1.98
N PRO A 153 -7.93 17.98 2.61
CA PRO A 153 -7.98 19.29 2.00
C PRO A 153 -7.17 19.32 0.70
N LEU A 154 -7.69 19.96 -0.32
CA LEU A 154 -7.03 20.15 -1.61
C LEU A 154 -7.00 21.62 -1.97
N ARG A 155 -5.94 22.06 -2.60
CA ARG A 155 -5.79 23.39 -3.17
C ARG A 155 -5.36 23.28 -4.64
N ALA A 156 -6.11 23.94 -5.52
CA ALA A 156 -5.67 24.15 -6.89
C ALA A 156 -4.86 25.43 -7.01
N GLU A 157 -3.81 25.44 -7.81
CA GLU A 157 -3.07 26.64 -8.17
C GLU A 157 -3.91 27.52 -9.08
N LYS A 158 -3.60 28.83 -9.12
CA LYS A 158 -4.31 29.79 -9.97
C LYS A 158 -4.15 29.51 -11.47
N ASN A 159 -3.04 28.89 -11.83
CA ASN A 159 -2.68 28.49 -13.18
C ASN A 159 -2.91 26.97 -13.43
N ALA A 160 -3.58 26.28 -12.52
CA ALA A 160 -3.95 24.88 -12.72
C ALA A 160 -4.79 24.74 -13.99
N LEU A 161 -4.45 23.76 -14.81
CA LEU A 161 -5.15 23.53 -16.07
C LEU A 161 -6.58 23.07 -15.80
N LYS A 162 -7.53 23.64 -16.53
CA LYS A 162 -8.93 23.21 -16.48
C LYS A 162 -9.10 21.80 -17.02
N GLY A 163 -10.03 21.05 -16.45
CA GLY A 163 -10.33 19.70 -16.90
C GLY A 163 -10.24 18.64 -15.81
N ARG A 164 -10.12 17.39 -16.25
CA ARG A 164 -10.03 16.23 -15.36
C ARG A 164 -8.58 15.93 -15.01
N HIS A 165 -8.36 15.75 -13.72
CA HIS A 165 -7.07 15.37 -13.13
C HIS A 165 -7.27 14.16 -12.23
N THR A 166 -6.20 13.44 -11.94
CA THR A 166 -6.20 12.35 -10.96
C THR A 166 -5.06 12.54 -10.00
N LEU A 167 -5.35 12.90 -8.77
CA LEU A 167 -4.35 12.99 -7.71
C LEU A 167 -4.08 11.60 -7.15
N ARG A 168 -2.81 11.18 -7.18
CA ARG A 168 -2.38 9.90 -6.62
C ARG A 168 -2.35 10.00 -5.11
N ALA A 169 -3.00 9.05 -4.46
CA ALA A 169 -2.95 8.90 -3.02
C ALA A 169 -2.82 7.43 -2.64
N LYS A 170 -2.21 7.18 -1.49
CA LYS A 170 -2.07 5.84 -0.90
C LYS A 170 -2.58 5.87 0.52
N LEU A 171 -3.33 4.85 0.86
CA LEU A 171 -3.82 4.62 2.20
C LEU A 171 -3.09 3.43 2.79
N ARG A 172 -2.19 3.68 3.74
CA ARG A 172 -1.53 2.64 4.51
C ARG A 172 -2.44 2.17 5.63
N VAL A 173 -2.66 0.86 5.71
CA VAL A 173 -3.48 0.23 6.74
C VAL A 173 -2.86 -1.07 7.21
N GLN A 174 -3.14 -1.44 8.45
CA GLN A 174 -2.89 -2.78 8.98
C GLN A 174 -4.21 -3.35 9.50
N PRO A 175 -4.84 -4.27 8.75
CA PRO A 175 -6.04 -4.94 9.23
C PRO A 175 -5.69 -5.92 10.34
N CYS A 176 -6.44 -5.87 11.44
CA CYS A 176 -6.33 -6.79 12.56
C CYS A 176 -7.72 -7.36 12.87
N ASN A 177 -7.76 -8.54 13.44
CA ASN A 177 -8.93 -9.09 14.14
C ASN A 177 -8.60 -9.24 15.63
N ASP A 178 -9.45 -9.89 16.42
CA ASP A 178 -9.26 -10.05 17.85
C ASP A 178 -8.10 -11.01 18.22
N GLU A 179 -7.57 -11.74 17.25
CA GLU A 179 -6.52 -12.75 17.45
C GLU A 179 -5.16 -12.29 16.91
N ALA A 180 -5.14 -11.65 15.72
CA ALA A 180 -3.91 -11.33 15.02
C ALA A 180 -4.05 -10.13 14.07
N CYS A 181 -2.91 -9.52 13.74
CA CYS A 181 -2.81 -8.51 12.69
C CYS A 181 -2.24 -9.11 11.40
N LEU A 182 -2.87 -8.78 10.29
CA LEU A 182 -2.33 -9.06 8.96
C LEU A 182 -1.13 -8.14 8.67
N PRO A 183 -0.29 -8.49 7.69
CA PRO A 183 0.76 -7.58 7.24
C PRO A 183 0.19 -6.21 6.83
N PRO A 184 0.87 -5.11 7.17
CA PRO A 184 0.47 -3.79 6.70
C PRO A 184 0.56 -3.71 5.18
N ARG A 185 -0.36 -2.95 4.57
CA ARG A 185 -0.41 -2.77 3.12
C ARG A 185 -0.82 -1.36 2.74
N ASP A 186 -0.49 -1.00 1.52
CA ASP A 186 -0.94 0.23 0.90
C ASP A 186 -2.11 -0.08 -0.06
N ILE A 187 -3.16 0.73 0.03
CA ILE A 187 -4.33 0.71 -0.86
C ILE A 187 -4.24 1.96 -1.71
N ASP A 188 -4.32 1.81 -3.03
CA ASP A 188 -4.38 2.96 -3.93
C ASP A 188 -5.73 3.68 -3.77
N ALA A 189 -5.67 4.98 -3.52
CA ALA A 189 -6.80 5.87 -3.33
C ALA A 189 -6.71 7.03 -4.32
N SER A 190 -6.84 6.74 -5.62
CA SER A 190 -6.84 7.76 -6.66
C SER A 190 -8.01 8.72 -6.50
N ILE A 191 -7.73 10.01 -6.45
CA ILE A 191 -8.71 11.07 -6.21
C ILE A 191 -9.01 11.77 -7.54
N PRO A 192 -10.19 11.57 -8.14
CA PRO A 192 -10.58 12.29 -9.33
C PRO A 192 -10.90 13.75 -8.97
N VAL A 193 -10.27 14.69 -9.65
CA VAL A 193 -10.44 16.13 -9.45
C VAL A 193 -10.82 16.80 -10.78
N ILE A 194 -11.82 17.65 -10.75
CA ILE A 194 -12.18 18.50 -11.88
C ILE A 194 -11.83 19.93 -11.51
N ILE A 195 -11.02 20.58 -12.35
CA ILE A 195 -10.72 22.02 -12.28
C ILE A 195 -11.63 22.78 -13.26
N ASN A 196 -12.42 23.70 -12.75
CA ASN A 196 -13.35 24.55 -13.53
C ASN A 196 -12.68 25.82 -14.06
#